data_ea83981d5d3d1b3a1a141bbeabdf0bde
#
_entry.id   ea83981d5d3d1b3a1a141bbeabdf0bde
#
_cell.length_a   1.000
_cell.length_b   1.000
_cell.length_c   1.000
_cell.angle_alpha   90.00
_cell.angle_beta   90.00
_cell.angle_gamma   90.00
#
_symmetry.space_group_name_H-M   'P 1'
#
loop_
_entity.id
_entity.type
_entity.pdbx_description
1 polymer ?
#
loop_
_entity_poly.entity_id
_entity_poly.type
_entity_poly.pdbx_seq_one_letter_code
_entity_poly.pdbx_strand_id
1 'polypeptide(L)'
;MTDQPIPETEVLPATHPKRSWVARFFRFSRNLLLLFILLSIIWVVSDRFLPVFVTPLMVIRSVESISHGEFPKNSKKWVSIDEISPNMVQAVVASEDNLFLHHHGFSFNDMSKAFEHNLQGKRIRGGSTISQQTAKNVFLFPDRSYLRKGLEAYFTVLIELIWSKQRIMEVYLNVIETGDGIYGVEAAAEEHFGITASQLSRSQAALIAACLPNPRRFDAGHPSGYIQRRKNSIVSLMGKVEQVNFNKIIPPATRKHKHRHRTS
;
A
#
# COMPACT_ATOMS: atom_id res chain seq x y z
N MET A 1 -12.02 -91.92 20.27
CA MET A 1 -11.30 -90.76 19.72
C MET A 1 -12.34 -89.86 19.18
N THR A 2 -12.73 -88.85 19.98
CA THR A 2 -13.78 -87.88 19.63
C THR A 2 -13.09 -86.66 19.05
N ASP A 3 -13.31 -86.45 17.76
CA ASP A 3 -12.84 -85.26 17.02
C ASP A 3 -13.69 -84.04 17.43
N GLN A 4 -13.08 -83.10 18.16
CA GLN A 4 -13.76 -81.84 18.47
C GLN A 4 -13.40 -80.83 17.39
N PRO A 5 -14.37 -80.12 16.83
CA PRO A 5 -14.15 -79.08 15.83
C PRO A 5 -13.44 -77.89 16.48
N ILE A 6 -12.42 -77.36 15.78
CA ILE A 6 -11.71 -76.14 16.13
C ILE A 6 -12.66 -74.94 16.04
N PRO A 7 -12.78 -74.05 17.06
CA PRO A 7 -13.66 -72.90 16.96
C PRO A 7 -13.16 -71.94 15.86
N GLU A 8 -14.04 -71.61 14.90
CA GLU A 8 -13.79 -70.53 13.95
C GLU A 8 -13.51 -69.21 14.64
N THR A 9 -12.33 -68.67 14.42
CA THR A 9 -11.97 -67.32 14.88
C THR A 9 -12.83 -66.29 14.14
N GLU A 10 -13.77 -65.71 14.85
CA GLU A 10 -14.63 -64.62 14.37
C GLU A 10 -13.73 -63.42 14.06
N VAL A 11 -13.51 -63.15 12.75
CA VAL A 11 -12.74 -61.96 12.29
C VAL A 11 -13.67 -60.77 12.46
N LEU A 12 -13.42 -60.00 13.55
CA LEU A 12 -14.11 -58.74 13.77
C LEU A 12 -13.89 -57.82 12.57
N PRO A 13 -14.96 -57.24 11.98
CA PRO A 13 -14.80 -56.31 10.86
C PRO A 13 -14.02 -55.08 11.31
N ALA A 14 -12.96 -54.75 10.54
CA ALA A 14 -12.14 -53.56 10.78
C ALA A 14 -13.02 -52.31 10.75
N THR A 15 -13.31 -51.71 11.90
CA THR A 15 -14.05 -50.45 12.01
C THR A 15 -13.18 -49.33 11.47
N HIS A 16 -13.36 -48.95 10.23
CA HIS A 16 -12.76 -47.73 9.69
C HIS A 16 -13.25 -46.54 10.52
N PRO A 17 -12.35 -45.74 11.16
CA PRO A 17 -12.77 -44.61 11.95
C PRO A 17 -13.50 -43.62 11.04
N LYS A 18 -14.81 -43.42 11.32
CA LYS A 18 -15.60 -42.39 10.63
C LYS A 18 -14.88 -41.06 10.85
N ARG A 19 -14.23 -40.54 9.79
CA ARG A 19 -13.55 -39.22 9.86
C ARG A 19 -14.57 -38.19 10.34
N SER A 20 -14.39 -37.69 11.55
CA SER A 20 -15.26 -36.70 12.18
C SER A 20 -15.49 -35.53 11.24
N TRP A 21 -16.75 -35.07 11.10
CA TRP A 21 -17.12 -33.87 10.35
C TRP A 21 -16.29 -32.64 10.80
N VAL A 22 -15.99 -32.54 12.07
CA VAL A 22 -15.10 -31.53 12.67
C VAL A 22 -13.71 -31.57 12.05
N ALA A 23 -13.10 -32.75 11.91
CA ALA A 23 -11.78 -32.87 11.27
C ALA A 23 -11.79 -32.53 9.77
N ARG A 24 -12.92 -32.72 9.07
CA ARG A 24 -13.09 -32.25 7.68
C ARG A 24 -13.21 -30.74 7.61
N PHE A 25 -13.99 -30.13 8.50
CA PHE A 25 -14.13 -28.69 8.60
C PHE A 25 -12.79 -27.99 8.89
N PHE A 26 -12.03 -28.45 9.88
CA PHE A 26 -10.71 -27.87 10.20
C PHE A 26 -9.71 -28.01 9.04
N ARG A 27 -9.71 -29.13 8.34
CA ARG A 27 -8.86 -29.28 7.14
C ARG A 27 -9.28 -28.35 6.01
N PHE A 28 -10.56 -28.19 5.76
CA PHE A 28 -11.07 -27.25 4.76
C PHE A 28 -10.67 -25.81 5.12
N SER A 29 -10.90 -25.37 6.36
CA SER A 29 -10.54 -24.01 6.83
C SER A 29 -9.04 -23.75 6.74
N ARG A 30 -8.21 -24.74 7.14
CA ARG A 30 -6.75 -24.66 6.98
C ARG A 30 -6.34 -24.52 5.52
N ASN A 31 -6.90 -25.34 4.64
CA ASN A 31 -6.55 -25.31 3.22
C ASN A 31 -7.01 -23.99 2.57
N LEU A 32 -8.17 -23.46 2.95
CA LEU A 32 -8.64 -22.15 2.50
C LEU A 32 -7.70 -21.02 2.96
N LEU A 33 -7.25 -21.06 4.22
CA LEU A 33 -6.27 -20.09 4.74
C LEU A 33 -4.93 -20.19 4.00
N LEU A 34 -4.42 -21.41 3.77
CA LEU A 34 -3.19 -21.60 3.02
C LEU A 34 -3.30 -21.12 1.57
N LEU A 35 -4.44 -21.36 0.93
CA LEU A 35 -4.73 -20.86 -0.41
C LEU A 35 -4.77 -19.33 -0.42
N PHE A 36 -5.43 -18.68 0.55
CA PHE A 36 -5.45 -17.22 0.69
C PHE A 36 -4.03 -16.66 0.84
N ILE A 37 -3.22 -17.24 1.72
CA ILE A 37 -1.82 -16.81 1.91
C ILE A 37 -1.03 -16.97 0.61
N LEU A 38 -1.14 -18.11 -0.07
CA LEU A 38 -0.45 -18.36 -1.34
C LEU A 38 -0.84 -17.34 -2.41
N LEU A 39 -2.14 -17.13 -2.62
CA LEU A 39 -2.64 -16.19 -3.63
C LEU A 39 -2.26 -14.74 -3.30
N SER A 40 -2.29 -14.34 -2.03
CA SER A 40 -1.88 -12.99 -1.62
C SER A 40 -0.38 -12.77 -1.83
N ILE A 41 0.47 -13.75 -1.56
CA ILE A 41 1.91 -13.66 -1.84
C ILE A 41 2.14 -13.54 -3.35
N ILE A 42 1.50 -14.36 -4.17
CA ILE A 42 1.60 -14.29 -5.63
C ILE A 42 1.20 -12.91 -6.12
N TRP A 43 0.10 -12.36 -5.62
CA TRP A 43 -0.37 -11.02 -5.99
C TRP A 43 0.66 -9.94 -5.62
N VAL A 44 1.14 -9.93 -4.36
CA VAL A 44 2.16 -8.96 -3.92
C VAL A 44 3.46 -9.10 -4.72
N VAL A 45 3.90 -10.33 -5.03
CA VAL A 45 5.09 -10.57 -5.88
C VAL A 45 4.87 -10.05 -7.30
N SER A 46 3.70 -10.26 -7.88
CA SER A 46 3.36 -9.74 -9.22
C SER A 46 3.41 -8.21 -9.25
N ASP A 47 2.80 -7.55 -8.27
CA ASP A 47 2.77 -6.08 -8.18
C ASP A 47 4.13 -5.46 -7.81
N ARG A 48 5.12 -6.28 -7.42
CA ARG A 48 6.52 -5.82 -7.32
C ARG A 48 7.08 -5.38 -8.67
N PHE A 49 6.66 -6.02 -9.75
CA PHE A 49 7.24 -5.84 -11.08
C PHE A 49 6.28 -5.18 -12.08
N LEU A 50 4.98 -5.36 -11.87
CA LEU A 50 3.94 -4.90 -12.79
C LEU A 50 3.31 -3.60 -12.32
N PRO A 51 2.89 -2.71 -13.23
CA PRO A 51 2.06 -1.55 -12.89
C PRO A 51 0.71 -1.97 -12.30
N VAL A 52 0.28 -1.31 -11.23
CA VAL A 52 -1.05 -1.51 -10.65
C VAL A 52 -2.03 -0.60 -11.39
N PHE A 53 -2.75 -1.12 -12.38
CA PHE A 53 -3.65 -0.33 -13.21
C PHE A 53 -5.00 -0.05 -12.55
N VAL A 54 -5.54 -0.99 -11.77
CA VAL A 54 -6.85 -0.89 -11.14
C VAL A 54 -6.73 -1.21 -9.66
N THR A 55 -7.41 -0.43 -8.83
CA THR A 55 -7.50 -0.67 -7.39
C THR A 55 -8.95 -0.92 -6.97
N PRO A 56 -9.21 -1.60 -5.84
CA PRO A 56 -10.56 -1.79 -5.32
C PRO A 56 -11.32 -0.48 -5.14
N LEU A 57 -10.63 0.59 -4.73
CA LEU A 57 -11.23 1.92 -4.59
C LEU A 57 -11.75 2.46 -5.92
N MET A 58 -10.97 2.33 -7.00
CA MET A 58 -11.40 2.78 -8.35
C MET A 58 -12.65 2.07 -8.80
N VAL A 59 -12.73 0.74 -8.60
CA VAL A 59 -13.91 -0.05 -8.95
C VAL A 59 -15.14 0.42 -8.19
N ILE A 60 -15.02 0.63 -6.87
CA ILE A 60 -16.14 1.11 -6.04
C ILE A 60 -16.58 2.50 -6.50
N ARG A 61 -15.65 3.42 -6.75
CA ARG A 61 -15.97 4.77 -7.22
C ARG A 61 -16.69 4.76 -8.57
N SER A 62 -16.25 3.88 -9.49
CA SER A 62 -16.93 3.70 -10.77
C SER A 62 -18.37 3.19 -10.59
N VAL A 63 -18.58 2.21 -9.72
CA VAL A 63 -19.91 1.68 -9.41
C VAL A 63 -20.78 2.75 -8.73
N GLU A 64 -20.24 3.51 -7.78
CA GLU A 64 -20.93 4.64 -7.15
C GLU A 64 -21.41 5.65 -8.20
N SER A 65 -20.54 6.12 -9.11
CA SER A 65 -20.88 7.08 -10.17
C SER A 65 -21.99 6.54 -11.07
N ILE A 66 -21.87 5.28 -11.53
CA ILE A 66 -22.90 4.64 -12.38
C ILE A 66 -24.24 4.56 -11.63
N SER A 67 -24.23 4.25 -10.34
CA SER A 67 -25.46 4.16 -9.54
C SER A 67 -26.18 5.51 -9.37
N HIS A 68 -25.44 6.61 -9.49
CA HIS A 68 -26.00 7.97 -9.51
C HIS A 68 -26.32 8.50 -10.92
N GLY A 69 -26.16 7.66 -11.95
CA GLY A 69 -26.40 8.05 -13.34
C GLY A 69 -25.30 8.91 -13.96
N GLU A 70 -24.12 8.95 -13.33
CA GLU A 70 -22.96 9.69 -13.80
C GLU A 70 -21.95 8.79 -14.52
N PHE A 71 -21.22 9.33 -15.48
CA PHE A 71 -20.10 8.62 -16.09
C PHE A 71 -18.93 8.54 -15.08
N PRO A 72 -18.31 7.34 -14.91
CA PRO A 72 -17.18 7.20 -14.00
C PRO A 72 -16.00 8.09 -14.41
N LYS A 73 -15.54 8.93 -13.50
CA LYS A 73 -14.30 9.66 -13.66
C LYS A 73 -13.15 8.78 -13.15
N ASN A 74 -12.28 8.33 -14.03
CA ASN A 74 -11.11 7.52 -13.69
C ASN A 74 -9.89 8.03 -14.46
N SER A 75 -9.45 9.24 -14.15
CA SER A 75 -8.21 9.78 -14.69
C SER A 75 -7.04 9.11 -13.97
N LYS A 76 -6.28 8.30 -14.70
CA LYS A 76 -5.09 7.62 -14.19
C LYS A 76 -4.09 7.37 -15.32
N LYS A 77 -2.83 7.66 -15.01
CA LYS A 77 -1.71 7.37 -15.88
C LYS A 77 -0.55 6.89 -15.02
N TRP A 78 -0.04 5.70 -15.31
CA TRP A 78 1.10 5.13 -14.61
C TRP A 78 2.40 5.71 -15.17
N VAL A 79 3.28 6.15 -14.28
CA VAL A 79 4.63 6.59 -14.61
C VAL A 79 5.63 5.96 -13.64
N SER A 80 6.86 5.70 -14.11
CA SER A 80 7.91 5.19 -13.25
C SER A 80 8.34 6.23 -12.21
N ILE A 81 8.95 5.78 -11.11
CA ILE A 81 9.43 6.70 -10.06
C ILE A 81 10.46 7.71 -10.60
N ASP A 82 11.21 7.33 -11.62
CA ASP A 82 12.22 8.18 -12.26
C ASP A 82 11.61 9.29 -13.13
N GLU A 83 10.34 9.14 -13.51
CA GLU A 83 9.54 10.13 -14.23
C GLU A 83 8.71 11.01 -13.28
N ILE A 84 8.86 10.84 -11.97
CA ILE A 84 8.21 11.68 -10.95
C ILE A 84 9.23 12.65 -10.34
N SER A 85 8.86 13.92 -10.27
CA SER A 85 9.71 14.94 -9.66
C SER A 85 10.12 14.53 -8.23
N PRO A 86 11.40 14.61 -7.85
CA PRO A 86 11.85 14.40 -6.47
C PRO A 86 11.12 15.31 -5.46
N ASN A 87 10.63 16.46 -5.92
CA ASN A 87 9.81 17.35 -5.08
C ASN A 87 8.52 16.66 -4.61
N MET A 88 7.90 15.81 -5.46
CA MET A 88 6.66 15.12 -5.08
C MET A 88 6.93 14.05 -4.03
N VAL A 89 7.97 13.26 -4.22
CA VAL A 89 8.42 12.27 -3.21
C VAL A 89 8.69 12.95 -1.88
N GLN A 90 9.46 14.04 -1.90
CA GLN A 90 9.80 14.81 -0.71
C GLN A 90 8.58 15.44 -0.03
N ALA A 91 7.62 15.95 -0.80
CA ALA A 91 6.39 16.54 -0.27
C ALA A 91 5.52 15.51 0.46
N VAL A 92 5.39 14.31 -0.11
CA VAL A 92 4.62 13.21 0.49
C VAL A 92 5.29 12.69 1.75
N VAL A 93 6.61 12.46 1.72
CA VAL A 93 7.35 12.04 2.93
C VAL A 93 7.23 13.10 4.03
N ALA A 94 7.38 14.37 3.70
CA ALA A 94 7.27 15.46 4.68
C ALA A 94 5.86 15.61 5.27
N SER A 95 4.81 15.30 4.51
CA SER A 95 3.42 15.51 4.93
C SER A 95 2.75 14.30 5.55
N GLU A 96 3.09 13.09 5.10
CA GLU A 96 2.39 11.85 5.45
C GLU A 96 3.24 10.94 6.35
N ASP A 97 4.56 10.87 6.14
CA ASP A 97 5.40 9.87 6.81
C ASP A 97 6.88 10.28 6.79
N ASN A 98 7.27 11.15 7.70
CA ASN A 98 8.62 11.71 7.74
C ASN A 98 9.73 10.71 8.14
N LEU A 99 9.35 9.53 8.61
CA LEU A 99 10.24 8.42 8.95
C LEU A 99 10.17 7.25 7.96
N PHE A 100 9.57 7.46 6.78
CA PHE A 100 9.34 6.43 5.77
C PHE A 100 10.56 5.55 5.46
N LEU A 101 11.74 6.14 5.41
CA LEU A 101 12.98 5.44 5.10
C LEU A 101 13.54 4.61 6.28
N HIS A 102 13.06 4.86 7.50
CA HIS A 102 13.64 4.31 8.73
C HIS A 102 12.81 3.22 9.39
N HIS A 103 11.53 3.11 9.07
CA HIS A 103 10.67 2.07 9.64
C HIS A 103 10.34 0.97 8.61
N HIS A 104 9.88 -0.18 9.12
CA HIS A 104 9.42 -1.32 8.32
C HIS A 104 7.89 -1.42 8.35
N GLY A 105 7.24 -0.43 7.73
CA GLY A 105 5.78 -0.40 7.56
C GLY A 105 5.00 0.24 8.70
N PHE A 106 5.53 0.29 9.91
CA PHE A 106 4.84 0.82 11.09
C PHE A 106 5.73 1.83 11.83
N SER A 107 5.19 3.02 12.08
CA SER A 107 5.83 4.03 12.93
C SER A 107 5.14 4.03 14.31
N PHE A 108 5.66 3.23 15.24
CA PHE A 108 5.11 3.14 16.60
C PHE A 108 5.19 4.48 17.35
N ASN A 109 6.24 5.27 17.09
CA ASN A 109 6.39 6.60 17.69
C ASN A 109 5.29 7.58 17.20
N ASP A 110 4.94 7.53 15.90
CA ASP A 110 3.89 8.40 15.39
C ASP A 110 2.50 7.89 15.76
N MET A 111 2.33 6.58 15.88
CA MET A 111 1.10 5.97 16.40
C MET A 111 0.85 6.37 17.86
N SER A 112 1.85 6.32 18.74
CA SER A 112 1.69 6.73 20.15
C SER A 112 1.42 8.23 20.27
N LYS A 113 2.14 9.08 19.54
CA LYS A 113 1.87 10.52 19.49
C LYS A 113 0.50 10.86 18.94
N ALA A 114 0.04 10.15 17.90
CA ALA A 114 -1.30 10.32 17.36
C ALA A 114 -2.36 9.90 18.38
N PHE A 115 -2.15 8.79 19.10
CA PHE A 115 -3.03 8.32 20.15
C PHE A 115 -3.12 9.30 21.32
N GLU A 116 -1.99 9.78 21.84
CA GLU A 116 -1.95 10.79 22.91
C GLU A 116 -2.64 12.09 22.49
N HIS A 117 -2.41 12.56 21.27
CA HIS A 117 -3.03 13.76 20.72
C HIS A 117 -4.55 13.61 20.58
N ASN A 118 -5.02 12.41 20.18
CA ASN A 118 -6.45 12.11 20.02
C ASN A 118 -7.14 11.99 21.38
N LEU A 119 -6.47 11.48 22.41
CA LEU A 119 -6.99 11.45 23.79
C LEU A 119 -7.18 12.85 24.38
N GLN A 120 -6.40 13.85 23.95
CA GLN A 120 -6.51 15.24 24.40
C GLN A 120 -7.69 15.99 23.73
N GLY A 121 -8.57 15.31 22.98
CA GLY A 121 -9.72 15.93 22.31
C GLY A 121 -9.36 16.90 21.18
N LYS A 122 -8.10 16.94 20.79
CA LYS A 122 -7.64 17.72 19.65
C LYS A 122 -7.97 17.01 18.33
N ARG A 123 -7.96 17.75 17.21
CA ARG A 123 -8.28 17.24 15.88
C ARG A 123 -7.54 15.92 15.57
N ILE A 124 -8.29 14.88 15.21
CA ILE A 124 -7.78 13.53 14.92
C ILE A 124 -6.57 13.62 13.96
N ARG A 125 -5.43 13.13 14.43
CA ARG A 125 -4.21 13.05 13.65
C ARG A 125 -4.09 11.63 13.10
N GLY A 126 -3.90 11.47 11.79
CA GLY A 126 -3.66 10.18 11.16
C GLY A 126 -2.26 9.68 11.52
N GLY A 127 -2.17 8.43 11.96
CA GLY A 127 -0.91 7.76 12.27
C GLY A 127 -0.57 6.63 11.29
N SER A 128 -1.19 6.61 10.10
CA SER A 128 -0.92 5.59 9.08
C SER A 128 0.28 5.98 8.23
N THR A 129 1.22 5.05 8.05
CA THR A 129 2.40 5.23 7.21
C THR A 129 2.07 5.16 5.71
N ILE A 130 2.99 5.59 4.86
CA ILE A 130 2.88 5.44 3.39
C ILE A 130 2.70 3.96 3.03
N SER A 131 3.43 3.04 3.66
CA SER A 131 3.30 1.60 3.42
C SER A 131 1.90 1.07 3.77
N GLN A 132 1.33 1.49 4.90
CA GLN A 132 -0.04 1.13 5.27
C GLN A 132 -1.08 1.71 4.29
N GLN A 133 -0.89 2.95 3.85
CA GLN A 133 -1.76 3.56 2.84
C GLN A 133 -1.66 2.84 1.49
N THR A 134 -0.45 2.44 1.08
CA THR A 134 -0.23 1.65 -0.14
C THR A 134 -0.93 0.29 -0.05
N ALA A 135 -0.70 -0.46 1.02
CA ALA A 135 -1.33 -1.76 1.25
C ALA A 135 -2.87 -1.65 1.22
N LYS A 136 -3.43 -0.65 1.89
CA LYS A 136 -4.86 -0.37 1.89
C LYS A 136 -5.39 -0.10 0.47
N ASN A 137 -4.74 0.78 -0.28
CA ASN A 137 -5.24 1.24 -1.58
C ASN A 137 -5.14 0.17 -2.67
N VAL A 138 -4.10 -0.68 -2.61
CA VAL A 138 -3.86 -1.71 -3.64
C VAL A 138 -4.68 -2.97 -3.39
N PHE A 139 -4.78 -3.43 -2.14
CA PHE A 139 -5.29 -4.77 -1.84
C PHE A 139 -6.66 -4.79 -1.15
N LEU A 140 -7.15 -3.65 -0.63
CA LEU A 140 -8.33 -3.64 0.24
C LEU A 140 -9.43 -2.70 -0.24
N PHE A 141 -10.66 -3.09 0.12
CA PHE A 141 -11.83 -2.24 -0.06
C PHE A 141 -11.90 -1.15 1.03
N PRO A 142 -12.44 0.04 0.71
CA PRO A 142 -12.69 1.10 1.70
C PRO A 142 -13.81 0.66 2.65
N ASP A 143 -13.45 0.20 3.83
CA ASP A 143 -14.34 -0.18 4.94
C ASP A 143 -13.74 0.28 6.26
N ARG A 144 -14.56 0.35 7.32
CA ARG A 144 -14.15 0.76 8.66
C ARG A 144 -14.32 -0.39 9.67
N SER A 145 -13.76 -1.57 9.33
CA SER A 145 -13.78 -2.73 10.22
C SER A 145 -12.40 -3.06 10.80
N TYR A 146 -12.40 -3.70 11.96
CA TYR A 146 -11.17 -4.22 12.56
C TYR A 146 -10.53 -5.32 11.70
N LEU A 147 -11.35 -6.14 11.03
CA LEU A 147 -10.87 -7.15 10.09
C LEU A 147 -10.07 -6.52 8.95
N ARG A 148 -10.63 -5.47 8.32
CA ARG A 148 -9.91 -4.72 7.29
C ARG A 148 -8.60 -4.14 7.82
N LYS A 149 -8.58 -3.62 9.07
CA LYS A 149 -7.34 -3.09 9.66
C LYS A 149 -6.31 -4.19 9.93
N GLY A 150 -6.74 -5.40 10.29
CA GLY A 150 -5.87 -6.58 10.38
C GLY A 150 -5.28 -6.98 9.02
N LEU A 151 -6.10 -7.00 7.96
CA LEU A 151 -5.63 -7.26 6.59
C LEU A 151 -4.69 -6.16 6.08
N GLU A 152 -4.93 -4.89 6.43
CA GLU A 152 -4.01 -3.79 6.12
C GLU A 152 -2.63 -4.03 6.74
N ALA A 153 -2.59 -4.43 8.02
CA ALA A 153 -1.34 -4.77 8.67
C ALA A 153 -0.64 -5.98 8.01
N TYR A 154 -1.40 -7.02 7.66
CA TYR A 154 -0.89 -8.19 6.95
C TYR A 154 -0.23 -7.81 5.61
N PHE A 155 -0.94 -7.07 4.74
CA PHE A 155 -0.39 -6.65 3.45
C PHE A 155 0.75 -5.64 3.62
N THR A 156 0.72 -4.79 4.65
CA THR A 156 1.85 -3.90 4.97
C THR A 156 3.13 -4.68 5.25
N VAL A 157 3.04 -5.75 6.04
CA VAL A 157 4.19 -6.65 6.29
C VAL A 157 4.66 -7.29 4.99
N LEU A 158 3.75 -7.79 4.15
CA LEU A 158 4.12 -8.43 2.90
C LEU A 158 4.84 -7.47 1.93
N ILE A 159 4.31 -6.26 1.72
CA ILE A 159 4.98 -5.31 0.82
C ILE A 159 6.32 -4.84 1.36
N GLU A 160 6.48 -4.65 2.67
CA GLU A 160 7.77 -4.27 3.27
C GLU A 160 8.82 -5.39 3.19
N LEU A 161 8.40 -6.66 3.22
CA LEU A 161 9.31 -7.80 3.05
C LEU A 161 9.68 -8.04 1.58
N ILE A 162 8.78 -7.76 0.65
CA ILE A 162 8.93 -8.15 -0.76
C ILE A 162 9.37 -6.98 -1.64
N TRP A 163 8.87 -5.76 -1.38
CA TRP A 163 9.16 -4.57 -2.19
C TRP A 163 10.28 -3.73 -1.57
N SER A 164 10.98 -2.96 -2.41
CA SER A 164 11.86 -1.89 -1.93
C SER A 164 11.05 -0.67 -1.50
N LYS A 165 11.62 0.20 -0.68
CA LYS A 165 11.03 1.51 -0.33
C LYS A 165 10.72 2.35 -1.57
N GLN A 166 11.61 2.28 -2.58
CA GLN A 166 11.40 2.94 -3.88
C GLN A 166 10.13 2.40 -4.56
N ARG A 167 9.94 1.06 -4.59
CA ARG A 167 8.75 0.46 -5.19
C ARG A 167 7.46 0.79 -4.42
N ILE A 168 7.51 0.78 -3.09
CA ILE A 168 6.36 1.18 -2.27
C ILE A 168 5.96 2.63 -2.60
N MET A 169 6.92 3.55 -2.69
CA MET A 169 6.68 4.95 -3.05
C MET A 169 6.15 5.09 -4.47
N GLU A 170 6.71 4.38 -5.42
CA GLU A 170 6.26 4.37 -6.82
C GLU A 170 4.80 3.96 -6.93
N VAL A 171 4.45 2.82 -6.33
CA VAL A 171 3.06 2.34 -6.32
C VAL A 171 2.15 3.34 -5.61
N TYR A 172 2.53 3.84 -4.43
CA TYR A 172 1.78 4.84 -3.69
C TYR A 172 1.42 6.05 -4.56
N LEU A 173 2.43 6.66 -5.20
CA LEU A 173 2.26 7.86 -6.02
C LEU A 173 1.44 7.61 -7.30
N ASN A 174 1.30 6.37 -7.72
CA ASN A 174 0.51 5.99 -8.89
C ASN A 174 -0.92 5.55 -8.57
N VAL A 175 -1.23 5.18 -7.30
CA VAL A 175 -2.56 4.63 -6.95
C VAL A 175 -3.38 5.51 -6.01
N ILE A 176 -2.75 6.47 -5.32
CA ILE A 176 -3.45 7.32 -4.37
C ILE A 176 -4.46 8.23 -5.09
N GLU A 177 -5.65 8.37 -4.51
CA GLU A 177 -6.64 9.35 -4.95
C GLU A 177 -6.12 10.76 -4.61
N THR A 178 -6.02 11.62 -5.61
CA THR A 178 -5.46 12.98 -5.52
C THR A 178 -6.51 14.07 -5.78
N GLY A 179 -7.64 13.67 -6.33
CA GLY A 179 -8.81 14.48 -6.62
C GLY A 179 -10.03 13.58 -6.84
N ASP A 180 -11.20 14.14 -7.08
CA ASP A 180 -12.42 13.38 -7.35
C ASP A 180 -12.30 12.63 -8.69
N GLY A 181 -12.08 11.31 -8.60
CA GLY A 181 -11.83 10.45 -9.76
C GLY A 181 -10.43 10.62 -10.40
N ILE A 182 -9.50 11.31 -9.72
CA ILE A 182 -8.12 11.49 -10.18
C ILE A 182 -7.22 10.60 -9.33
N TYR A 183 -6.49 9.68 -9.98
CA TYR A 183 -5.63 8.71 -9.31
C TYR A 183 -4.19 8.81 -9.80
N GLY A 184 -3.29 8.95 -8.84
CA GLY A 184 -1.86 9.12 -9.07
C GLY A 184 -1.45 10.55 -9.40
N VAL A 185 -0.15 10.77 -9.27
CA VAL A 185 0.44 12.13 -9.35
C VAL A 185 0.60 12.62 -10.77
N GLU A 186 0.72 11.74 -11.76
CA GLU A 186 0.78 12.16 -13.17
C GLU A 186 -0.57 12.74 -13.60
N ALA A 187 -1.67 12.03 -13.34
CA ALA A 187 -3.00 12.54 -13.63
C ALA A 187 -3.30 13.85 -12.87
N ALA A 188 -2.85 13.95 -11.61
CA ALA A 188 -3.00 15.17 -10.83
C ALA A 188 -2.20 16.35 -11.41
N ALA A 189 -0.99 16.11 -11.90
CA ALA A 189 -0.15 17.14 -12.50
C ALA A 189 -0.74 17.64 -13.84
N GLU A 190 -1.22 16.71 -14.66
CA GLU A 190 -1.89 17.03 -15.92
C GLU A 190 -3.20 17.82 -15.69
N GLU A 191 -4.07 17.33 -14.79
CA GLU A 191 -5.41 17.91 -14.55
C GLU A 191 -5.35 19.29 -13.88
N HIS A 192 -4.49 19.45 -12.85
CA HIS A 192 -4.46 20.67 -12.06
C HIS A 192 -3.50 21.74 -12.60
N PHE A 193 -2.45 21.33 -13.33
CA PHE A 193 -1.40 22.25 -13.73
C PHE A 193 -1.03 22.18 -15.23
N GLY A 194 -1.58 21.25 -15.99
CA GLY A 194 -1.27 21.07 -17.42
C GLY A 194 0.18 20.66 -17.69
N ILE A 195 0.83 19.98 -16.74
CA ILE A 195 2.23 19.55 -16.82
C ILE A 195 2.36 18.08 -16.44
N THR A 196 3.52 17.46 -16.71
CA THR A 196 3.81 16.09 -16.26
C THR A 196 4.27 16.06 -14.80
N ALA A 197 4.20 14.90 -14.16
CA ALA A 197 4.68 14.71 -12.78
C ALA A 197 6.18 15.01 -12.62
N SER A 198 6.98 14.83 -13.67
CA SER A 198 8.41 15.14 -13.68
C SER A 198 8.70 16.65 -13.55
N GLN A 199 7.77 17.48 -14.02
CA GLN A 199 7.89 18.94 -14.02
C GLN A 199 7.36 19.61 -12.76
N LEU A 200 6.79 18.84 -11.81
CA LEU A 200 6.23 19.41 -10.58
C LEU A 200 7.28 20.20 -9.79
N SER A 201 7.00 21.47 -9.63
CA SER A 201 7.76 22.35 -8.74
C SER A 201 7.51 21.99 -7.27
N ARG A 202 8.37 22.45 -6.37
CA ARG A 202 8.23 22.25 -4.92
C ARG A 202 6.87 22.73 -4.40
N SER A 203 6.35 23.84 -4.91
CA SER A 203 5.06 24.39 -4.51
C SER A 203 3.88 23.57 -5.01
N GLN A 204 3.92 23.12 -6.26
CA GLN A 204 2.86 22.29 -6.86
C GLN A 204 2.80 20.90 -6.21
N ALA A 205 3.95 20.27 -6.00
CA ALA A 205 4.06 19.02 -5.24
C ALA A 205 3.45 19.14 -3.83
N ALA A 206 3.77 20.22 -3.12
CA ALA A 206 3.20 20.48 -1.79
C ALA A 206 1.68 20.78 -1.85
N LEU A 207 1.13 21.34 -2.94
CA LEU A 207 -0.31 21.52 -3.13
C LEU A 207 -1.01 20.16 -3.28
N ILE A 208 -0.51 19.28 -4.14
CA ILE A 208 -1.07 17.92 -4.27
C ILE A 208 -1.02 17.22 -2.91
N ALA A 209 0.13 17.20 -2.23
CA ALA A 209 0.28 16.59 -0.93
C ALA A 209 -0.66 17.18 0.15
N ALA A 210 -0.95 18.48 0.07
CA ALA A 210 -1.89 19.13 0.97
C ALA A 210 -3.34 18.65 0.80
N CYS A 211 -3.71 18.17 -0.38
CA CYS A 211 -5.05 17.68 -0.69
C CYS A 211 -5.29 16.21 -0.32
N LEU A 212 -4.25 15.40 -0.15
CA LEU A 212 -4.34 13.94 0.10
C LEU A 212 -5.24 13.52 1.27
N PRO A 213 -5.35 14.26 2.39
CA PRO A 213 -6.25 13.86 3.49
C PRO A 213 -7.74 13.85 3.14
N ASN A 214 -8.16 14.62 2.15
CA ASN A 214 -9.55 14.61 1.66
C ASN A 214 -9.58 15.06 0.19
N PRO A 215 -9.14 14.19 -0.74
CA PRO A 215 -8.93 14.57 -2.14
C PRO A 215 -10.21 14.96 -2.88
N ARG A 216 -11.36 14.39 -2.48
CA ARG A 216 -12.65 14.74 -3.09
C ARG A 216 -13.18 16.14 -2.70
N ARG A 217 -12.66 16.69 -1.58
CA ARG A 217 -13.07 18.01 -1.08
C ARG A 217 -12.08 19.10 -1.45
N PHE A 218 -10.80 18.74 -1.55
CA PHE A 218 -9.71 19.68 -1.74
C PHE A 218 -9.23 19.62 -3.19
N ASP A 219 -9.06 20.78 -3.79
CA ASP A 219 -8.61 20.96 -5.17
C ASP A 219 -7.23 21.62 -5.17
N ALA A 220 -6.26 20.97 -5.81
CA ALA A 220 -4.90 21.49 -5.91
C ALA A 220 -4.79 22.60 -6.99
N GLY A 221 -5.67 22.59 -8.00
CA GLY A 221 -5.75 23.62 -9.04
C GLY A 221 -6.38 24.91 -8.52
N HIS A 222 -7.38 24.79 -7.61
CA HIS A 222 -8.10 25.92 -7.02
C HIS A 222 -8.01 25.88 -5.48
N PRO A 223 -6.82 26.05 -4.91
CA PRO A 223 -6.59 25.83 -3.48
C PRO A 223 -7.24 26.91 -2.61
N SER A 224 -8.07 26.47 -1.65
CA SER A 224 -8.61 27.34 -0.62
C SER A 224 -7.52 27.93 0.28
N GLY A 225 -7.85 28.99 1.05
CA GLY A 225 -6.91 29.59 2.01
C GLY A 225 -6.38 28.58 3.05
N TYR A 226 -7.16 27.55 3.40
CA TYR A 226 -6.71 26.44 4.26
C TYR A 226 -5.64 25.60 3.56
N ILE A 227 -5.87 25.21 2.31
CA ILE A 227 -4.91 24.41 1.52
C ILE A 227 -3.63 25.20 1.25
N GLN A 228 -3.72 26.50 0.99
CA GLN A 228 -2.53 27.37 0.84
C GLN A 228 -1.67 27.40 2.12
N ARG A 229 -2.29 27.54 3.31
CA ARG A 229 -1.55 27.47 4.57
C ARG A 229 -0.90 26.11 4.80
N ARG A 230 -1.66 25.01 4.51
CA ARG A 230 -1.13 23.64 4.61
C ARG A 230 0.05 23.41 3.65
N LYS A 231 -0.07 23.85 2.40
CA LYS A 231 1.01 23.83 1.42
C LYS A 231 2.27 24.54 1.94
N ASN A 232 2.13 25.75 2.48
CA ASN A 232 3.28 26.51 3.03
C ASN A 232 3.96 25.73 4.18
N SER A 233 3.16 25.09 5.05
CA SER A 233 3.68 24.24 6.10
C SER A 233 4.45 23.02 5.54
N ILE A 234 3.93 22.37 4.51
CA ILE A 234 4.60 21.24 3.83
C ILE A 234 5.90 21.70 3.19
N VAL A 235 5.91 22.81 2.46
CA VAL A 235 7.13 23.38 1.86
C VAL A 235 8.20 23.63 2.92
N SER A 236 7.82 24.14 4.08
CA SER A 236 8.75 24.31 5.21
C SER A 236 9.28 22.98 5.73
N LEU A 237 8.41 21.98 5.89
CA LEU A 237 8.78 20.63 6.36
C LEU A 237 9.70 19.90 5.37
N MET A 238 9.48 20.02 4.06
CA MET A 238 10.35 19.44 3.03
C MET A 238 11.83 19.84 3.16
N GLY A 239 12.11 20.98 3.76
CA GLY A 239 13.50 21.41 4.04
C GLY A 239 14.06 20.91 5.37
N LYS A 240 13.22 20.36 6.25
CA LYS A 240 13.60 19.90 7.59
C LYS A 240 13.71 18.38 7.71
N VAL A 241 12.99 17.64 6.84
CA VAL A 241 13.07 16.19 6.80
C VAL A 241 14.24 15.74 5.93
N GLU A 242 14.75 14.54 6.20
CA GLU A 242 15.81 13.94 5.39
C GLU A 242 15.43 13.91 3.91
N GLN A 243 16.41 14.23 3.05
CA GLN A 243 16.21 14.18 1.60
C GLN A 243 16.09 12.73 1.12
N VAL A 244 14.98 12.41 0.48
CA VAL A 244 14.74 11.07 -0.04
C VAL A 244 15.65 10.81 -1.23
N ASN A 245 16.55 9.85 -1.08
CA ASN A 245 17.45 9.40 -2.14
C ASN A 245 17.53 7.87 -2.13
N PHE A 246 16.74 7.23 -2.96
CA PHE A 246 16.68 5.78 -3.05
C PHE A 246 18.01 5.15 -3.50
N ASN A 247 18.87 5.86 -4.23
CA ASN A 247 20.18 5.38 -4.65
C ASN A 247 21.18 5.22 -3.50
N LYS A 248 20.95 5.89 -2.36
CA LYS A 248 21.78 5.73 -1.14
C LYS A 248 21.37 4.52 -0.30
N ILE A 249 20.14 4.02 -0.50
CA ILE A 249 19.55 2.92 0.29
C ILE A 249 19.96 1.55 -0.27
N ILE A 250 20.46 1.49 -1.50
CA ILE A 250 21.02 0.27 -2.08
C ILE A 250 22.41 0.09 -1.46
N PRO A 251 22.65 -0.95 -0.61
CA PRO A 251 24.01 -1.26 -0.17
C PRO A 251 24.87 -1.45 -1.41
N PRO A 252 26.16 -1.07 -1.40
CA PRO A 252 27.04 -1.20 -2.55
C PRO A 252 27.33 -2.68 -2.84
N ALA A 253 26.36 -3.39 -3.38
CA ALA A 253 26.54 -4.71 -3.96
C ALA A 253 27.16 -4.51 -5.34
N THR A 254 28.46 -4.81 -5.40
CA THR A 254 29.24 -5.00 -6.64
C THR A 254 29.51 -3.76 -7.48
N ARG A 255 30.40 -2.90 -7.02
CA ARG A 255 31.32 -2.21 -7.92
C ARG A 255 32.22 -3.27 -8.56
N LYS A 256 31.88 -3.78 -9.75
CA LYS A 256 32.81 -4.51 -10.60
C LYS A 256 34.03 -3.62 -10.83
N HIS A 257 35.17 -4.01 -10.31
CA HIS A 257 36.46 -3.42 -10.62
C HIS A 257 36.61 -3.37 -12.13
N LYS A 258 36.52 -2.19 -12.74
CA LYS A 258 37.07 -1.95 -14.09
C LYS A 258 38.57 -1.98 -13.92
N HIS A 259 39.19 -3.09 -14.31
CA HIS A 259 40.62 -3.16 -14.54
C HIS A 259 40.99 -2.05 -15.53
N ARG A 260 41.72 -1.07 -15.03
CA ARG A 260 42.49 -0.15 -15.87
C ARG A 260 43.65 -0.93 -16.43
N HIS A 261 43.55 -1.36 -17.68
CA HIS A 261 44.74 -1.67 -18.46
C HIS A 261 45.57 -0.39 -18.63
N ARG A 262 46.67 -0.32 -17.90
CA ARG A 262 47.79 0.58 -18.20
C ARG A 262 48.55 -0.09 -19.34
N THR A 263 48.48 0.44 -20.54
CA THR A 263 49.47 0.20 -21.60
C THR A 263 50.60 1.15 -21.37
N SER A 264 51.78 0.59 -21.17
CA SER A 264 53.10 1.21 -21.26
C SER A 264 53.39 1.66 -22.66
#